data_41e3afa19c58b0c9b6c91e053e8ab81c
#
_entry.id   41e3afa19c58b0c9b6c91e053e8ab81c
#
_cell.length_a   1.000
_cell.length_b   1.000
_cell.length_c   1.000
_cell.angle_alpha   90.00
_cell.angle_beta   90.00
_cell.angle_gamma   90.00
#
_symmetry.space_group_name_H-M   'P 1'
#
loop_
_entity.id
_entity.type
_entity.pdbx_description
1 polymer ?
#
loop_
_entity_poly.entity_id
_entity_poly.type
_entity_poly.pdbx_seq_one_letter_code
_entity_poly.pdbx_strand_id
1 'polypeptide(L)'
;MAKKTGRVATADSYDNFMARVGMQQPNQHAASTYRANYTSRNRLLIEYAYRSSWIIGAAVDSKADDMTKKGVRITSEIDPKRRGVLESRFDELQLWDCINETLKWSRLYGGAVALILIEGQAPLTPLMLDKVGKGSFKGLAVLDRWMINPQLTRRIKALGPNLGKPEFYDIVTTAQGLPAWTVHHSRLIRMDGVKLPYQQKITENEWGMSIVERIFDRLTSYDSTSVGAAQLAYKAHLRTVKIKKLREIIALGGKPFEALIKNMEMVRQFQTNEGMSLFDLEDEFETHSYSFAGLSDLLGEFKEDIAGAVGIPLVRLFRQSPKGFSTGDADLANYYDDVGTLQERDLRPHIRLLFDVLHRSEFGEPLPEDFTFEFNPLWQMSDTDRSTVATNTTTALATAVRDLGMSPAAALTDLRELADVTGIGASITDEDIQNAAKEWKEAEFETEPPPPVGAPVSEKPTGDSRPDKSDRNRFIRWFTGKR
;
A
#
# COMPACT_ATOMS: atom_id res chain seq x y z
N MET A 1 -55.59 27.35 -26.57
CA MET A 1 -54.49 26.64 -25.83
C MET A 1 -54.03 25.42 -26.64
N ALA A 2 -52.94 25.55 -27.39
CA ALA A 2 -52.42 24.48 -28.23
C ALA A 2 -51.29 23.77 -27.46
N LYS A 3 -51.48 22.48 -27.20
CA LYS A 3 -50.48 21.61 -26.57
C LYS A 3 -49.26 21.39 -27.49
N LYS A 4 -48.16 22.00 -27.14
CA LYS A 4 -46.83 21.67 -27.70
C LYS A 4 -46.28 20.38 -27.03
N THR A 5 -46.67 19.23 -27.52
CA THR A 5 -46.16 17.94 -26.97
C THR A 5 -45.50 17.03 -28.00
N GLY A 6 -45.16 17.53 -29.20
CA GLY A 6 -44.64 16.69 -30.28
C GLY A 6 -43.13 16.76 -30.60
N ARG A 7 -42.36 17.65 -29.93
CA ARG A 7 -40.96 17.88 -30.33
C ARG A 7 -39.90 17.15 -29.52
N VAL A 8 -40.22 16.66 -28.32
CA VAL A 8 -39.22 16.02 -27.46
C VAL A 8 -38.94 14.56 -27.89
N ALA A 9 -39.97 13.84 -28.35
CA ALA A 9 -39.85 12.45 -28.77
C ALA A 9 -39.09 12.25 -30.11
N THR A 10 -39.09 13.25 -30.98
CA THR A 10 -38.36 13.15 -32.28
C THR A 10 -36.86 13.46 -32.15
N ALA A 11 -36.46 14.32 -31.22
CA ALA A 11 -35.03 14.56 -30.97
C ALA A 11 -34.36 13.32 -30.33
N ASP A 12 -35.03 12.72 -29.36
CA ASP A 12 -34.53 11.53 -28.64
C ASP A 12 -34.43 10.32 -29.58
N SER A 13 -35.37 10.13 -30.51
CA SER A 13 -35.31 9.05 -31.50
C SER A 13 -34.25 9.27 -32.59
N TYR A 14 -33.94 10.53 -32.93
CA TYR A 14 -32.90 10.89 -33.87
C TYR A 14 -31.51 10.65 -33.26
N ASP A 15 -31.31 11.09 -32.05
CA ASP A 15 -30.05 10.86 -31.30
C ASP A 15 -29.79 9.38 -31.12
N ASN A 16 -30.81 8.58 -30.82
CA ASN A 16 -30.71 7.14 -30.70
C ASN A 16 -30.39 6.46 -32.03
N PHE A 17 -30.92 6.97 -33.15
CA PHE A 17 -30.59 6.49 -34.48
C PHE A 17 -29.13 6.79 -34.84
N MET A 18 -28.67 8.00 -34.59
CA MET A 18 -27.29 8.43 -34.84
C MET A 18 -26.29 7.62 -34.02
N ALA A 19 -26.62 7.27 -32.77
CA ALA A 19 -25.82 6.39 -31.93
C ALA A 19 -25.66 4.99 -32.56
N ARG A 20 -26.75 4.44 -33.08
CA ARG A 20 -26.76 3.11 -33.73
C ARG A 20 -25.95 3.05 -35.02
N VAL A 21 -25.86 4.16 -35.75
CA VAL A 21 -25.14 4.22 -37.03
C VAL A 21 -23.66 4.60 -36.83
N GLY A 22 -23.22 4.85 -35.58
CA GLY A 22 -21.84 5.26 -35.29
C GLY A 22 -21.50 6.66 -35.77
N MET A 23 -22.50 7.46 -36.17
CA MET A 23 -22.34 8.86 -36.60
C MET A 23 -22.34 9.84 -35.43
N GLN A 24 -22.33 9.34 -34.21
CA GLN A 24 -22.46 10.19 -33.06
C GLN A 24 -21.12 10.57 -32.52
N GLN A 25 -21.02 11.82 -32.51
CA GLN A 25 -20.70 12.69 -31.44
C GLN A 25 -19.68 12.21 -30.43
N PRO A 26 -19.04 13.02 -29.99
CA PRO A 26 -17.72 13.23 -29.48
C PRO A 26 -17.43 12.40 -28.23
N ASN A 27 -17.25 11.12 -28.34
CA ASN A 27 -16.63 10.30 -27.29
C ASN A 27 -15.30 10.89 -26.83
N GLN A 28 -14.56 11.50 -27.73
CA GLN A 28 -13.29 12.14 -27.40
C GLN A 28 -13.46 13.40 -26.55
N HIS A 29 -14.48 14.22 -26.79
CA HIS A 29 -14.77 15.40 -25.96
C HIS A 29 -15.41 15.04 -24.63
N ALA A 30 -16.23 14.00 -24.56
CA ALA A 30 -16.81 13.55 -23.31
C ALA A 30 -15.75 12.97 -22.35
N ALA A 31 -14.75 12.26 -22.88
CA ALA A 31 -13.65 11.72 -22.08
C ALA A 31 -12.78 12.79 -21.43
N SER A 32 -12.65 13.99 -22.06
CA SER A 32 -11.82 15.08 -21.55
C SER A 32 -12.55 16.12 -20.69
N THR A 33 -13.86 15.95 -20.41
CA THR A 33 -14.63 16.94 -19.65
C THR A 33 -14.48 16.85 -18.13
N TYR A 34 -13.73 15.89 -17.60
CA TYR A 34 -13.46 15.69 -16.15
C TYR A 34 -14.73 15.83 -15.28
N ARG A 35 -15.80 15.16 -15.66
CA ARG A 35 -17.06 15.22 -14.92
C ARG A 35 -16.91 14.58 -13.54
N ALA A 36 -17.40 15.29 -12.51
CA ALA A 36 -17.47 14.72 -11.17
C ALA A 36 -18.50 13.58 -11.14
N ASN A 37 -18.05 12.37 -10.81
CA ASN A 37 -18.93 11.18 -10.79
C ASN A 37 -19.57 10.95 -9.42
N TYR A 38 -19.06 11.56 -8.34
CA TYR A 38 -19.56 11.46 -6.96
C TYR A 38 -19.83 10.00 -6.51
N THR A 39 -19.07 9.06 -7.03
CA THR A 39 -19.18 7.61 -6.68
C THR A 39 -19.03 7.40 -5.18
N SER A 40 -18.21 8.23 -4.51
CA SER A 40 -18.00 8.20 -3.06
C SER A 40 -19.27 8.33 -2.23
N ARG A 41 -20.35 8.90 -2.80
CA ARG A 41 -21.64 9.08 -2.13
C ARG A 41 -22.56 7.88 -2.26
N ASN A 42 -22.26 6.96 -3.16
CA ASN A 42 -23.06 5.76 -3.37
C ASN A 42 -22.45 4.59 -2.59
N ARG A 43 -22.83 4.46 -1.30
CA ARG A 43 -22.35 3.41 -0.42
C ARG A 43 -22.51 2.03 -1.02
N LEU A 44 -23.71 1.71 -1.51
CA LEU A 44 -24.00 0.37 -2.04
C LEU A 44 -23.13 0.03 -3.25
N LEU A 45 -22.94 0.98 -4.17
CA LEU A 45 -22.10 0.79 -5.34
C LEU A 45 -20.65 0.48 -4.92
N ILE A 46 -20.11 1.23 -3.97
CA ILE A 46 -18.75 1.04 -3.46
C ILE A 46 -18.60 -0.32 -2.77
N GLU A 47 -19.55 -0.71 -1.92
CA GLU A 47 -19.55 -2.00 -1.24
C GLU A 47 -19.62 -3.17 -2.23
N TYR A 48 -20.52 -3.09 -3.23
CA TYR A 48 -20.60 -4.11 -4.28
C TYR A 48 -19.35 -4.15 -5.15
N ALA A 49 -18.79 -3.00 -5.48
CA ALA A 49 -17.55 -2.92 -6.24
C ALA A 49 -16.36 -3.53 -5.47
N TYR A 50 -16.23 -3.24 -4.18
CA TYR A 50 -15.22 -3.84 -3.31
C TYR A 50 -15.38 -5.36 -3.18
N ARG A 51 -16.63 -5.83 -3.07
CA ARG A 51 -16.93 -7.27 -2.95
C ARG A 51 -16.70 -8.04 -4.24
N SER A 52 -16.97 -7.43 -5.41
CA SER A 52 -16.96 -8.13 -6.70
C SER A 52 -15.64 -7.98 -7.47
N SER A 53 -14.91 -6.86 -7.29
CA SER A 53 -13.69 -6.58 -8.02
C SER A 53 -12.46 -6.76 -7.14
N TRP A 54 -11.64 -7.78 -7.45
CA TRP A 54 -10.37 -8.00 -6.77
C TRP A 54 -9.38 -6.83 -6.94
N ILE A 55 -9.48 -6.07 -8.04
CA ILE A 55 -8.65 -4.90 -8.31
C ILE A 55 -8.98 -3.79 -7.31
N ILE A 56 -10.27 -3.57 -7.06
CA ILE A 56 -10.71 -2.61 -6.04
C ILE A 56 -10.27 -3.06 -4.65
N GLY A 57 -10.43 -4.34 -4.33
CA GLY A 57 -9.91 -4.90 -3.08
C GLY A 57 -8.41 -4.62 -2.92
N ALA A 58 -7.61 -4.94 -3.94
CA ALA A 58 -6.18 -4.67 -3.91
C ALA A 58 -5.85 -3.17 -3.81
N ALA A 59 -6.60 -2.30 -4.50
CA ALA A 59 -6.43 -0.85 -4.45
C ALA A 59 -6.72 -0.26 -3.06
N VAL A 60 -7.68 -0.82 -2.35
CA VAL A 60 -8.03 -0.41 -0.98
C VAL A 60 -7.04 -0.97 0.03
N ASP A 61 -6.82 -2.28 0.00
CA ASP A 61 -6.14 -3.02 1.06
C ASP A 61 -4.62 -2.86 1.02
N SER A 62 -3.99 -2.95 -0.17
CA SER A 62 -2.54 -3.08 -0.27
C SER A 62 -1.77 -1.96 0.45
N LYS A 63 -2.19 -0.71 0.30
CA LYS A 63 -1.49 0.41 0.94
C LYS A 63 -1.70 0.45 2.45
N ALA A 64 -2.90 0.09 2.92
CA ALA A 64 -3.21 -0.02 4.35
C ALA A 64 -2.40 -1.16 5.00
N ASP A 65 -2.38 -2.33 4.35
CA ASP A 65 -1.59 -3.47 4.81
C ASP A 65 -0.10 -3.13 4.86
N ASP A 66 0.43 -2.48 3.82
CA ASP A 66 1.84 -2.10 3.78
C ASP A 66 2.20 -1.09 4.86
N MET A 67 1.30 -0.16 5.21
CA MET A 67 1.53 0.82 6.29
C MET A 67 1.56 0.20 7.69
N THR A 68 0.92 -0.95 7.90
CA THR A 68 0.74 -1.54 9.25
C THR A 68 1.48 -2.86 9.47
N LYS A 69 1.84 -3.59 8.40
CA LYS A 69 2.37 -4.98 8.45
C LYS A 69 3.63 -5.20 9.27
N LYS A 70 4.48 -4.18 9.40
CA LYS A 70 5.77 -4.30 10.08
C LYS A 70 5.78 -3.71 11.49
N GLY A 71 4.75 -2.93 11.85
CA GLY A 71 4.68 -2.25 13.14
C GLY A 71 5.81 -1.24 13.36
N VAL A 72 6.12 -1.00 14.61
CA VAL A 72 7.16 -0.06 15.05
C VAL A 72 8.12 -0.74 16.02
N ARG A 73 9.33 -0.18 16.14
CA ARG A 73 10.32 -0.52 17.13
C ARG A 73 10.47 0.67 18.08
N ILE A 74 10.36 0.44 19.38
CA ILE A 74 10.63 1.47 20.41
C ILE A 74 12.15 1.64 20.51
N THR A 75 12.63 2.87 20.28
CA THR A 75 14.06 3.22 20.25
C THR A 75 14.52 3.97 21.50
N SER A 76 13.60 4.48 22.32
CA SER A 76 13.92 5.16 23.58
C SER A 76 14.42 4.18 24.66
N GLU A 77 15.22 4.71 25.59
CA GLU A 77 15.74 3.98 26.77
C GLU A 77 14.64 3.75 27.82
N ILE A 78 13.70 2.84 27.51
CA ILE A 78 12.70 2.36 28.48
C ILE A 78 13.14 1.00 29.02
N ASP A 79 12.84 0.75 30.31
CA ASP A 79 13.04 -0.57 30.91
C ASP A 79 12.52 -1.67 29.98
N PRO A 80 13.36 -2.66 29.62
CA PRO A 80 13.00 -3.75 28.73
C PRO A 80 11.70 -4.48 29.12
N LYS A 81 11.41 -4.58 30.42
CA LYS A 81 10.16 -5.17 30.90
C LYS A 81 8.94 -4.31 30.55
N ARG A 82 9.05 -2.99 30.73
CA ARG A 82 7.97 -2.05 30.37
C ARG A 82 7.74 -2.02 28.86
N ARG A 83 8.81 -2.08 28.06
CA ARG A 83 8.72 -2.19 26.61
C ARG A 83 7.94 -3.44 26.20
N GLY A 84 8.32 -4.60 26.72
CA GLY A 84 7.63 -5.87 26.41
C GLY A 84 6.14 -5.85 26.82
N VAL A 85 5.78 -5.19 27.92
CA VAL A 85 4.38 -5.00 28.32
C VAL A 85 3.63 -4.14 27.31
N LEU A 86 4.21 -3.01 26.87
CA LEU A 86 3.57 -2.13 25.89
C LEU A 86 3.34 -2.84 24.55
N GLU A 87 4.34 -3.56 24.05
CA GLU A 87 4.26 -4.32 22.81
C GLU A 87 3.19 -5.43 22.91
N SER A 88 3.23 -6.22 23.99
CA SER A 88 2.26 -7.30 24.22
C SER A 88 0.82 -6.77 24.31
N ARG A 89 0.61 -5.65 25.03
CA ARG A 89 -0.74 -5.06 25.15
C ARG A 89 -1.21 -4.42 23.85
N PHE A 90 -0.30 -3.88 23.03
CA PHE A 90 -0.64 -3.36 21.72
C PHE A 90 -1.18 -4.47 20.81
N ASP A 91 -0.58 -5.68 20.90
CA ASP A 91 -1.02 -6.86 20.16
C ASP A 91 -2.30 -7.48 20.74
N GLU A 92 -2.40 -7.62 22.07
CA GLU A 92 -3.59 -8.16 22.75
C GLU A 92 -4.85 -7.34 22.45
N LEU A 93 -4.73 -6.02 22.38
CA LEU A 93 -5.82 -5.12 22.04
C LEU A 93 -6.03 -4.98 20.52
N GLN A 94 -5.27 -5.71 19.71
CA GLN A 94 -5.34 -5.71 18.25
C GLN A 94 -5.29 -4.30 17.65
N LEU A 95 -4.44 -3.42 18.20
CA LEU A 95 -4.42 -2.01 17.80
C LEU A 95 -3.94 -1.84 16.37
N TRP A 96 -2.99 -2.67 15.90
CA TRP A 96 -2.56 -2.65 14.51
C TRP A 96 -3.67 -3.04 13.54
N ASP A 97 -4.49 -4.03 13.89
CA ASP A 97 -5.63 -4.46 13.08
C ASP A 97 -6.68 -3.36 13.00
N CYS A 98 -6.98 -2.71 14.12
CA CYS A 98 -7.90 -1.55 14.16
C CYS A 98 -7.39 -0.38 13.32
N ILE A 99 -6.08 -0.07 13.36
CA ILE A 99 -5.47 0.98 12.54
C ILE A 99 -5.54 0.60 11.06
N ASN A 100 -5.22 -0.65 10.72
CA ASN A 100 -5.30 -1.18 9.36
C ASN A 100 -6.73 -1.08 8.83
N GLU A 101 -7.70 -1.52 9.60
CA GLU A 101 -9.12 -1.45 9.23
C GLU A 101 -9.58 0.00 9.04
N THR A 102 -9.17 0.91 9.91
CA THR A 102 -9.46 2.36 9.78
C THR A 102 -8.88 2.92 8.48
N LEU A 103 -7.67 2.54 8.11
CA LEU A 103 -7.04 2.92 6.85
C LEU A 103 -7.79 2.33 5.65
N LYS A 104 -8.18 1.06 5.67
CA LYS A 104 -8.96 0.41 4.61
C LYS A 104 -10.29 1.12 4.38
N TRP A 105 -11.04 1.37 5.44
CA TRP A 105 -12.34 2.04 5.32
C TRP A 105 -12.19 3.52 4.95
N SER A 106 -11.12 4.18 5.38
CA SER A 106 -10.85 5.54 4.91
C SER A 106 -10.60 5.59 3.40
N ARG A 107 -9.88 4.64 2.85
CA ARG A 107 -9.62 4.51 1.41
C ARG A 107 -10.86 4.10 0.63
N LEU A 108 -11.65 3.17 1.18
CA LEU A 108 -12.86 2.68 0.54
C LEU A 108 -13.97 3.74 0.50
N TYR A 109 -14.27 4.34 1.63
CA TYR A 109 -15.41 5.26 1.76
C TYR A 109 -15.04 6.74 1.70
N GLY A 110 -13.75 7.07 1.71
CA GLY A 110 -13.27 8.46 1.74
C GLY A 110 -13.03 9.00 3.14
N GLY A 111 -13.32 8.23 4.19
CA GLY A 111 -13.04 8.58 5.57
C GLY A 111 -13.48 7.51 6.56
N ALA A 112 -12.71 7.38 7.64
CA ALA A 112 -13.00 6.52 8.77
C ALA A 112 -12.35 7.08 10.03
N VAL A 113 -12.80 6.61 11.19
CA VAL A 113 -12.22 6.98 12.47
C VAL A 113 -12.05 5.73 13.34
N ALA A 114 -11.02 5.72 14.19
CA ALA A 114 -10.94 4.81 15.32
C ALA A 114 -11.24 5.59 16.61
N LEU A 115 -12.28 5.17 17.33
CA LEU A 115 -12.67 5.74 18.61
C LEU A 115 -11.85 5.10 19.73
N ILE A 116 -11.16 5.92 20.51
CA ILE A 116 -10.39 5.50 21.68
C ILE A 116 -11.35 5.22 22.83
N LEU A 117 -11.45 3.95 23.24
CA LEU A 117 -12.34 3.50 24.29
C LEU A 117 -11.66 3.56 25.66
N ILE A 118 -12.08 4.51 26.48
CA ILE A 118 -11.57 4.68 27.86
C ILE A 118 -12.72 4.65 28.83
N GLU A 119 -12.66 3.71 29.77
CA GLU A 119 -13.62 3.59 30.85
C GLU A 119 -13.48 4.75 31.85
N GLY A 120 -14.61 5.26 32.36
CA GLY A 120 -14.65 6.35 33.32
C GLY A 120 -14.58 7.76 32.73
N GLN A 121 -14.51 7.92 31.40
CA GLN A 121 -14.57 9.21 30.75
C GLN A 121 -15.75 9.30 29.79
N ALA A 122 -16.55 10.36 29.90
CA ALA A 122 -17.69 10.58 28.98
C ALA A 122 -17.23 10.91 27.56
N PRO A 123 -17.81 10.30 26.50
CA PRO A 123 -17.40 10.54 25.11
C PRO A 123 -17.48 12.00 24.66
N LEU A 124 -18.41 12.76 25.20
CA LEU A 124 -18.62 14.18 24.89
C LEU A 124 -17.47 15.08 25.38
N THR A 125 -16.73 14.66 26.42
CA THR A 125 -15.62 15.46 26.95
C THR A 125 -14.34 15.26 26.15
N PRO A 126 -13.45 16.25 26.07
CA PRO A 126 -12.12 16.06 25.51
C PRO A 126 -11.39 14.86 26.14
N LEU A 127 -10.50 14.25 25.41
CA LEU A 127 -9.63 13.21 25.94
C LEU A 127 -8.71 13.81 27.03
N MET A 128 -8.93 13.39 28.28
CA MET A 128 -8.13 13.83 29.42
C MET A 128 -7.09 12.77 29.74
N LEU A 129 -5.87 12.94 29.21
CA LEU A 129 -4.77 11.99 29.42
C LEU A 129 -4.46 11.80 30.89
N ASP A 130 -4.47 12.87 31.68
CA ASP A 130 -4.18 12.82 33.13
C ASP A 130 -5.22 12.06 33.97
N LYS A 131 -6.39 11.78 33.38
CA LYS A 131 -7.46 10.99 34.03
C LYS A 131 -7.58 9.58 33.45
N VAL A 132 -6.58 9.12 32.72
CA VAL A 132 -6.53 7.72 32.29
C VAL A 132 -6.07 6.88 33.47
N GLY A 133 -6.99 6.10 34.04
CA GLY A 133 -6.70 5.21 35.16
C GLY A 133 -6.09 3.88 34.71
N LYS A 134 -5.54 3.13 35.67
CA LYS A 134 -4.99 1.80 35.39
C LYS A 134 -6.08 0.87 34.84
N GLY A 135 -5.77 0.20 33.73
CA GLY A 135 -6.68 -0.74 33.05
C GLY A 135 -7.90 -0.09 32.40
N SER A 136 -7.96 1.27 32.31
CA SER A 136 -9.13 1.97 31.76
C SER A 136 -9.18 1.97 30.24
N PHE A 137 -8.07 1.80 29.55
CA PHE A 137 -8.03 1.70 28.09
C PHE A 137 -8.50 0.31 27.65
N LYS A 138 -9.53 0.28 26.80
CA LYS A 138 -10.19 -0.96 26.35
C LYS A 138 -9.93 -1.27 24.88
N GLY A 139 -9.21 -0.43 24.16
CA GLY A 139 -8.91 -0.60 22.74
C GLY A 139 -9.54 0.47 21.85
N LEU A 140 -9.71 0.13 20.59
CA LEU A 140 -10.26 1.01 19.57
C LEU A 140 -11.56 0.43 18.99
N ALA A 141 -12.52 1.30 18.64
CA ALA A 141 -13.68 0.91 17.85
C ALA A 141 -13.60 1.63 16.49
N VAL A 142 -13.58 0.85 15.41
CA VAL A 142 -13.44 1.39 14.05
C VAL A 142 -14.82 1.73 13.49
N LEU A 143 -14.97 2.96 13.00
CA LEU A 143 -16.20 3.48 12.42
C LEU A 143 -15.91 4.10 11.06
N ASP A 144 -16.63 3.68 10.03
CA ASP A 144 -16.56 4.30 8.71
C ASP A 144 -17.38 5.60 8.65
N ARG A 145 -17.24 6.35 7.54
CA ARG A 145 -17.94 7.63 7.37
C ARG A 145 -19.48 7.56 7.43
N TRP A 146 -20.07 6.38 7.27
CA TRP A 146 -21.51 6.16 7.31
C TRP A 146 -22.03 5.84 8.71
N MET A 147 -21.12 5.45 9.60
CA MET A 147 -21.41 5.15 11.00
C MET A 147 -21.24 6.38 11.91
N ILE A 148 -20.55 7.42 11.43
CA ILE A 148 -20.25 8.61 12.22
C ILE A 148 -20.34 9.89 11.39
N ASN A 149 -21.07 10.88 11.89
CA ASN A 149 -21.31 12.15 11.21
C ASN A 149 -20.59 13.31 11.91
N PRO A 150 -19.75 14.09 11.23
CA PRO A 150 -19.16 15.30 11.79
C PRO A 150 -20.21 16.40 11.97
N GLN A 151 -20.20 17.09 13.11
CA GLN A 151 -21.05 18.26 13.35
C GLN A 151 -20.47 19.49 12.64
N LEU A 152 -21.00 19.83 11.49
CA LEU A 152 -20.46 20.91 10.64
C LEU A 152 -20.66 22.31 11.21
N THR A 153 -21.62 22.49 12.12
CA THR A 153 -21.95 23.78 12.76
C THR A 153 -21.01 24.10 13.93
N ARG A 154 -20.45 23.08 14.58
CA ARG A 154 -19.55 23.22 15.72
C ARG A 154 -18.12 22.94 15.29
N ARG A 155 -17.37 24.02 15.06
CA ARG A 155 -15.99 23.96 14.58
C ARG A 155 -15.03 24.42 15.66
N ILE A 156 -13.85 23.85 15.68
CA ILE A 156 -12.74 24.23 16.55
C ILE A 156 -12.31 25.65 16.21
N LYS A 157 -12.38 26.55 17.19
CA LYS A 157 -12.01 27.97 17.08
C LYS A 157 -10.62 28.27 17.63
N ALA A 158 -10.04 27.35 18.42
CA ALA A 158 -8.71 27.50 18.97
C ALA A 158 -7.67 27.53 17.85
N LEU A 159 -6.71 28.47 17.97
CA LEU A 159 -5.59 28.54 17.03
C LEU A 159 -4.72 27.29 17.18
N GLY A 160 -4.47 26.62 16.06
CA GLY A 160 -3.68 25.38 16.04
C GLY A 160 -3.97 24.52 14.81
N PRO A 161 -3.38 23.34 14.72
CA PRO A 161 -3.45 22.46 13.52
C PRO A 161 -4.86 21.90 13.24
N ASN A 162 -5.77 22.02 14.22
CA ASN A 162 -7.15 21.56 14.09
C ASN A 162 -8.16 22.71 13.89
N LEU A 163 -7.71 23.95 13.74
CA LEU A 163 -8.57 25.10 13.51
C LEU A 163 -9.50 24.87 12.32
N GLY A 164 -10.79 25.11 12.51
CA GLY A 164 -11.83 24.98 11.48
C GLY A 164 -12.32 23.54 11.23
N LYS A 165 -11.71 22.52 11.84
CA LYS A 165 -12.22 21.15 11.77
C LYS A 165 -13.45 20.98 12.68
N PRO A 166 -14.31 19.95 12.43
CA PRO A 166 -15.41 19.62 13.34
C PRO A 166 -14.92 19.31 14.76
N GLU A 167 -15.59 19.89 15.75
CA GLU A 167 -15.25 19.68 17.17
C GLU A 167 -15.87 18.38 17.71
N PHE A 168 -17.07 18.04 17.22
CA PHE A 168 -17.84 16.88 17.66
C PHE A 168 -18.29 16.03 16.48
N TYR A 169 -18.54 14.76 16.79
CA TYR A 169 -18.98 13.74 15.86
C TYR A 169 -20.13 12.95 16.49
N ASP A 170 -21.20 12.72 15.75
CA ASP A 170 -22.35 11.94 16.21
C ASP A 170 -22.29 10.52 15.65
N ILE A 171 -22.27 9.50 16.53
CA ILE A 171 -22.33 8.10 16.15
C ILE A 171 -23.76 7.74 15.80
N VAL A 172 -23.96 7.11 14.64
CA VAL A 172 -25.27 6.63 14.18
C VAL A 172 -25.73 5.45 15.04
N THR A 173 -26.97 5.43 15.45
CA THR A 173 -27.57 4.43 16.37
C THR A 173 -27.42 2.96 15.97
N THR A 174 -27.12 2.68 14.70
CA THR A 174 -26.95 1.32 14.17
C THR A 174 -25.49 0.87 14.07
N ALA A 175 -24.54 1.72 14.50
CA ALA A 175 -23.12 1.43 14.36
C ALA A 175 -22.64 0.43 15.42
N GLN A 176 -22.33 -0.79 15.02
CA GLN A 176 -21.63 -1.82 15.81
C GLN A 176 -22.12 -2.02 17.25
N GLY A 177 -23.41 -1.78 17.52
CA GLY A 177 -23.96 -1.88 18.88
C GLY A 177 -23.51 -0.79 19.85
N LEU A 178 -22.79 0.23 19.38
CA LEU A 178 -22.44 1.40 20.17
C LEU A 178 -23.68 2.27 20.40
N PRO A 179 -23.80 2.90 21.59
CA PRO A 179 -24.85 3.87 21.81
C PRO A 179 -24.72 5.08 20.89
N ALA A 180 -25.82 5.81 20.66
CA ALA A 180 -25.81 7.07 19.92
C ALA A 180 -25.08 8.15 20.74
N TRP A 181 -23.75 8.15 20.70
CA TRP A 181 -22.92 9.11 21.40
C TRP A 181 -22.55 10.29 20.50
N THR A 182 -22.47 11.44 21.12
CA THR A 182 -21.67 12.55 20.57
C THR A 182 -20.27 12.47 21.14
N VAL A 183 -19.27 12.42 20.28
CA VAL A 183 -17.87 12.21 20.64
C VAL A 183 -17.05 13.44 20.32
N HIS A 184 -16.19 13.85 21.24
CA HIS A 184 -15.23 14.94 21.00
C HIS A 184 -14.09 14.48 20.08
N HIS A 185 -13.65 15.35 19.16
CA HIS A 185 -12.65 15.04 18.14
C HIS A 185 -11.34 14.46 18.68
N SER A 186 -10.91 14.88 19.89
CA SER A 186 -9.65 14.40 20.49
C SER A 186 -9.67 12.90 20.87
N ARG A 187 -10.84 12.27 20.89
CA ARG A 187 -10.99 10.83 21.14
C ARG A 187 -10.99 10.00 19.88
N LEU A 188 -10.82 10.64 18.72
CA LEU A 188 -10.89 10.01 17.42
C LEU A 188 -9.53 10.05 16.73
N ILE A 189 -9.07 8.91 16.30
CA ILE A 189 -8.02 8.80 15.30
C ILE A 189 -8.72 8.87 13.95
N ARG A 190 -8.64 10.03 13.30
CA ARG A 190 -9.33 10.27 12.03
C ARG A 190 -8.39 10.05 10.86
N MET A 191 -8.81 9.19 9.94
CA MET A 191 -8.16 8.94 8.67
C MET A 191 -9.06 9.40 7.53
N ASP A 192 -8.60 10.37 6.75
CA ASP A 192 -9.28 10.83 5.54
C ASP A 192 -8.82 9.97 4.35
N GLY A 193 -9.69 9.71 3.39
CA GLY A 193 -9.35 9.09 2.11
C GLY A 193 -8.51 10.00 1.22
N VAL A 194 -8.84 10.06 -0.08
CA VAL A 194 -8.16 11.00 -0.99
C VAL A 194 -8.50 12.42 -0.60
N LYS A 195 -7.47 13.23 -0.34
CA LYS A 195 -7.63 14.63 0.07
C LYS A 195 -8.28 15.46 -1.04
N LEU A 196 -9.25 16.26 -0.67
CA LEU A 196 -10.00 17.12 -1.58
C LEU A 196 -9.68 18.60 -1.33
N PRO A 197 -9.77 19.46 -2.36
CA PRO A 197 -9.82 20.91 -2.19
C PRO A 197 -10.97 21.32 -1.26
N TYR A 198 -10.80 22.46 -0.58
CA TYR A 198 -11.72 22.91 0.48
C TYR A 198 -13.21 22.87 0.09
N GLN A 199 -13.58 23.41 -1.09
CA GLN A 199 -14.97 23.44 -1.54
C GLN A 199 -15.54 22.03 -1.77
N GLN A 200 -14.75 21.14 -2.34
CA GLN A 200 -15.13 19.74 -2.55
C GLN A 200 -15.25 19.00 -1.20
N LYS A 201 -14.37 19.30 -0.25
CA LYS A 201 -14.42 18.71 1.08
C LYS A 201 -15.71 19.07 1.82
N ILE A 202 -16.19 20.33 1.70
CA ILE A 202 -17.48 20.75 2.26
C ILE A 202 -18.62 19.91 1.67
N THR A 203 -18.63 19.70 0.36
CA THR A 203 -19.67 18.90 -0.32
C THR A 203 -19.65 17.42 0.07
N GLU A 204 -18.52 16.92 0.59
CA GLU A 204 -18.34 15.58 1.14
C GLU A 204 -18.49 15.51 2.67
N ASN A 205 -19.17 16.47 3.29
CA ASN A 205 -19.36 16.55 4.74
C ASN A 205 -18.04 16.50 5.52
N GLU A 206 -17.05 17.25 5.07
CA GLU A 206 -15.69 17.30 5.63
C GLU A 206 -14.88 15.99 5.47
N TRP A 207 -15.37 14.98 4.77
CA TRP A 207 -14.63 13.77 4.44
C TRP A 207 -13.79 13.93 3.16
N GLY A 208 -12.91 13.00 2.92
CA GLY A 208 -12.21 12.85 1.66
C GLY A 208 -13.03 12.08 0.62
N MET A 209 -12.40 11.80 -0.52
CA MET A 209 -12.98 11.02 -1.62
C MET A 209 -12.52 9.56 -1.52
N SER A 210 -13.36 8.63 -1.93
CA SER A 210 -13.00 7.21 -2.10
C SER A 210 -11.92 7.05 -3.17
N ILE A 211 -10.98 6.13 -2.95
CA ILE A 211 -10.02 5.75 -3.99
C ILE A 211 -10.73 5.09 -5.19
N VAL A 212 -11.86 4.43 -4.94
CA VAL A 212 -12.68 3.79 -5.97
C VAL A 212 -13.16 4.80 -7.00
N GLU A 213 -13.58 5.99 -6.56
CA GLU A 213 -14.02 7.06 -7.47
C GLU A 213 -12.92 7.48 -8.44
N ARG A 214 -11.66 7.52 -8.01
CA ARG A 214 -10.53 7.89 -8.86
C ARG A 214 -10.28 6.89 -9.99
N ILE A 215 -10.54 5.62 -9.74
CA ILE A 215 -10.26 4.55 -10.71
C ILE A 215 -11.51 4.02 -11.43
N PHE A 216 -12.70 4.50 -11.07
CA PHE A 216 -13.96 3.93 -11.50
C PHE A 216 -14.11 3.85 -13.03
N ASP A 217 -13.86 4.96 -13.71
CA ASP A 217 -13.99 5.03 -15.17
C ASP A 217 -12.93 4.16 -15.88
N ARG A 218 -11.70 4.14 -15.33
CA ARG A 218 -10.59 3.32 -15.85
C ARG A 218 -10.88 1.83 -15.70
N LEU A 219 -11.40 1.47 -14.53
CA LEU A 219 -11.79 0.08 -14.25
C LEU A 219 -12.94 -0.36 -15.15
N THR A 220 -13.94 0.49 -15.36
CA THR A 220 -15.05 0.20 -16.29
C THR A 220 -14.54 -0.03 -17.72
N SER A 221 -13.57 0.76 -18.17
CA SER A 221 -12.94 0.59 -19.48
C SER A 221 -12.15 -0.72 -19.57
N TYR A 222 -11.40 -1.07 -18.54
CA TYR A 222 -10.67 -2.32 -18.44
C TYR A 222 -11.62 -3.53 -18.47
N ASP A 223 -12.66 -3.52 -17.63
CA ASP A 223 -13.64 -4.62 -17.53
C ASP A 223 -14.40 -4.79 -18.83
N SER A 224 -14.85 -3.69 -19.45
CA SER A 224 -15.54 -3.72 -20.75
C SER A 224 -14.66 -4.29 -21.84
N THR A 225 -13.38 -3.93 -21.89
CA THR A 225 -12.42 -4.47 -22.85
C THR A 225 -12.14 -5.94 -22.59
N SER A 226 -12.00 -6.36 -21.34
CA SER A 226 -11.80 -7.76 -20.96
C SER A 226 -12.99 -8.63 -21.34
N VAL A 227 -14.22 -8.17 -21.07
CA VAL A 227 -15.45 -8.86 -21.49
C VAL A 227 -15.56 -8.91 -23.00
N GLY A 228 -15.26 -7.80 -23.70
CA GLY A 228 -15.22 -7.73 -25.15
C GLY A 228 -14.22 -8.73 -25.75
N ALA A 229 -13.05 -8.85 -25.15
CA ALA A 229 -12.04 -9.83 -25.52
C ALA A 229 -12.54 -11.28 -25.40
N ALA A 230 -13.18 -11.60 -24.29
CA ALA A 230 -13.78 -12.91 -24.06
C ALA A 230 -14.88 -13.23 -25.12
N GLN A 231 -15.73 -12.24 -25.41
CA GLN A 231 -16.78 -12.40 -26.45
C GLN A 231 -16.18 -12.60 -27.84
N LEU A 232 -15.08 -11.89 -28.16
CA LEU A 232 -14.39 -12.10 -29.43
C LEU A 232 -13.78 -13.51 -29.51
N ALA A 233 -13.21 -14.02 -28.42
CA ALA A 233 -12.70 -15.39 -28.36
C ALA A 233 -13.81 -16.43 -28.62
N TYR A 234 -15.01 -16.23 -28.05
CA TYR A 234 -16.15 -17.08 -28.37
C TYR A 234 -16.58 -16.95 -29.85
N LYS A 235 -16.61 -15.72 -30.38
CA LYS A 235 -16.99 -15.48 -31.80
C LYS A 235 -15.94 -15.98 -32.77
N ALA A 236 -14.70 -16.12 -32.38
CA ALA A 236 -13.65 -16.69 -33.23
C ALA A 236 -13.95 -18.14 -33.67
N HIS A 237 -14.82 -18.82 -32.94
CA HIS A 237 -15.28 -20.15 -33.26
C HIS A 237 -16.62 -20.18 -34.01
N LEU A 238 -17.19 -19.00 -34.35
CA LEU A 238 -18.41 -18.94 -35.13
C LEU A 238 -18.12 -19.36 -36.57
N ARG A 239 -18.77 -20.40 -36.98
CA ARG A 239 -18.75 -20.92 -38.36
C ARG A 239 -19.95 -20.38 -39.08
N THR A 240 -19.73 -19.85 -40.27
CA THR A 240 -20.82 -19.36 -41.13
C THR A 240 -21.08 -20.39 -42.23
N VAL A 241 -22.29 -20.87 -42.27
CA VAL A 241 -22.75 -21.75 -43.34
C VAL A 241 -23.71 -20.94 -44.22
N LYS A 242 -23.42 -20.81 -45.50
CA LYS A 242 -24.27 -20.13 -46.47
C LYS A 242 -25.18 -21.18 -47.11
N ILE A 243 -26.47 -21.04 -46.90
CA ILE A 243 -27.49 -21.98 -47.42
C ILE A 243 -28.26 -21.28 -48.50
N LYS A 244 -28.37 -21.94 -49.66
CA LYS A 244 -29.11 -21.42 -50.80
C LYS A 244 -30.61 -21.34 -50.47
N LYS A 245 -31.24 -20.18 -50.77
CA LYS A 245 -32.66 -19.91 -50.53
C LYS A 245 -33.12 -19.99 -49.04
N LEU A 246 -32.26 -19.77 -48.12
CA LEU A 246 -32.58 -19.81 -46.67
C LEU A 246 -33.80 -18.96 -46.30
N ARG A 247 -33.94 -17.75 -46.90
CA ARG A 247 -35.08 -16.86 -46.64
C ARG A 247 -36.41 -17.46 -47.13
N GLU A 248 -36.42 -18.16 -48.27
CA GLU A 248 -37.60 -18.84 -48.78
C GLU A 248 -38.00 -20.02 -47.91
N ILE A 249 -37.02 -20.79 -47.44
CA ILE A 249 -37.25 -21.95 -46.54
C ILE A 249 -37.82 -21.49 -45.20
N ILE A 250 -37.30 -20.39 -44.64
CA ILE A 250 -37.79 -19.81 -43.37
C ILE A 250 -39.22 -19.27 -43.58
N ALA A 251 -39.49 -18.61 -44.71
CA ALA A 251 -40.80 -18.01 -44.99
C ALA A 251 -41.88 -19.07 -45.21
N LEU A 252 -41.54 -20.21 -45.84
CA LEU A 252 -42.45 -21.35 -46.06
C LEU A 252 -42.80 -22.08 -44.76
N GLY A 253 -41.87 -22.12 -43.79
CA GLY A 253 -42.07 -22.84 -42.53
C GLY A 253 -42.31 -24.34 -42.70
N GLY A 254 -42.87 -25.00 -41.67
CA GLY A 254 -43.29 -26.40 -41.75
C GLY A 254 -42.17 -27.41 -42.06
N LYS A 255 -42.50 -28.44 -42.82
CA LYS A 255 -41.58 -29.57 -43.13
C LYS A 255 -40.23 -29.16 -43.73
N PRO A 256 -40.10 -28.16 -44.62
CA PRO A 256 -38.80 -27.72 -45.14
C PRO A 256 -37.93 -27.08 -44.08
N PHE A 257 -38.51 -26.32 -43.18
CA PHE A 257 -37.79 -25.67 -42.07
C PHE A 257 -37.34 -26.71 -41.02
N GLU A 258 -38.21 -27.66 -40.65
CA GLU A 258 -37.87 -28.77 -39.75
C GLU A 258 -36.74 -29.65 -40.30
N ALA A 259 -36.76 -29.91 -41.62
CA ALA A 259 -35.69 -30.65 -42.27
C ALA A 259 -34.36 -29.90 -42.25
N LEU A 260 -34.39 -28.58 -42.40
CA LEU A 260 -33.21 -27.73 -42.27
C LEU A 260 -32.62 -27.80 -40.84
N ILE A 261 -33.47 -27.69 -39.80
CA ILE A 261 -33.02 -27.77 -38.39
C ILE A 261 -32.38 -29.13 -38.14
N LYS A 262 -33.03 -30.24 -38.55
CA LYS A 262 -32.46 -31.59 -38.39
C LYS A 262 -31.13 -31.76 -39.09
N ASN A 263 -30.98 -31.19 -40.29
CA ASN A 263 -29.73 -31.23 -41.05
C ASN A 263 -28.63 -30.45 -40.28
N MET A 264 -28.94 -29.27 -39.75
CA MET A 264 -28.00 -28.49 -38.92
C MET A 264 -27.61 -29.21 -37.66
N GLU A 265 -28.55 -29.87 -36.96
CA GLU A 265 -28.27 -30.68 -35.79
C GLU A 265 -27.36 -31.86 -36.11
N MET A 266 -27.59 -32.53 -37.24
CA MET A 266 -26.77 -33.64 -37.71
C MET A 266 -25.35 -33.15 -38.04
N VAL A 267 -25.20 -32.06 -38.80
CA VAL A 267 -23.90 -31.43 -39.08
C VAL A 267 -23.15 -31.08 -37.80
N ARG A 268 -23.86 -30.53 -36.80
CA ARG A 268 -23.29 -30.21 -35.50
C ARG A 268 -22.79 -31.43 -34.72
N GLN A 269 -23.52 -32.57 -34.80
CA GLN A 269 -23.12 -33.82 -34.15
C GLN A 269 -21.87 -34.44 -34.79
N PHE A 270 -21.71 -34.32 -36.11
CA PHE A 270 -20.56 -34.84 -36.85
C PHE A 270 -19.33 -33.90 -36.77
N GLN A 271 -19.51 -32.64 -36.44
CA GLN A 271 -18.41 -31.68 -36.29
C GLN A 271 -17.75 -31.82 -34.90
N THR A 272 -16.93 -32.85 -34.72
CA THR A 272 -15.97 -32.96 -33.65
C THR A 272 -14.63 -32.36 -34.08
N ASN A 273 -13.72 -32.09 -33.17
CA ASN A 273 -12.39 -31.53 -33.49
C ASN A 273 -11.57 -32.38 -34.44
N GLU A 274 -11.92 -33.66 -34.61
CA GLU A 274 -11.26 -34.65 -35.48
C GLU A 274 -12.22 -35.25 -36.53
N GLY A 275 -13.47 -34.78 -36.61
CA GLY A 275 -14.50 -35.34 -37.49
C GLY A 275 -14.57 -34.66 -38.84
N MET A 276 -15.09 -35.40 -39.85
CA MET A 276 -15.40 -34.86 -41.16
C MET A 276 -16.61 -33.95 -41.08
N SER A 277 -16.56 -32.79 -41.76
CA SER A 277 -17.71 -31.93 -42.00
C SER A 277 -18.34 -32.31 -43.37
N LEU A 278 -19.62 -32.65 -43.39
CA LEU A 278 -20.38 -32.93 -44.59
C LEU A 278 -21.21 -31.73 -44.98
N PHE A 279 -21.02 -31.23 -46.18
CA PHE A 279 -21.76 -30.10 -46.76
C PHE A 279 -22.31 -30.52 -48.13
N ASP A 280 -23.41 -29.90 -48.56
CA ASP A 280 -23.89 -30.01 -49.93
C ASP A 280 -22.94 -29.26 -50.87
N LEU A 281 -22.85 -29.68 -52.13
CA LEU A 281 -22.00 -29.09 -53.17
C LEU A 281 -22.33 -27.58 -53.38
N GLU A 282 -23.58 -27.18 -53.07
CA GLU A 282 -24.07 -25.80 -53.21
C GLU A 282 -23.94 -24.96 -51.93
N ASP A 283 -23.52 -25.55 -50.80
CA ASP A 283 -23.33 -24.84 -49.52
C ASP A 283 -21.89 -24.31 -49.42
N GLU A 284 -21.75 -23.06 -49.05
CA GLU A 284 -20.46 -22.42 -48.79
C GLU A 284 -20.17 -22.39 -47.31
N PHE A 285 -18.98 -22.85 -46.90
CA PHE A 285 -18.49 -22.79 -45.55
C PHE A 285 -17.38 -21.75 -45.45
N GLU A 286 -17.57 -20.72 -44.63
CA GLU A 286 -16.57 -19.70 -44.35
C GLU A 286 -16.14 -19.77 -42.90
N THR A 287 -14.85 -19.83 -42.69
CA THR A 287 -14.22 -19.66 -41.35
C THR A 287 -13.71 -18.25 -41.23
N HIS A 288 -14.25 -17.51 -40.30
CA HIS A 288 -13.74 -16.19 -39.99
C HIS A 288 -12.62 -16.29 -38.94
N SER A 289 -11.41 -15.98 -39.31
CA SER A 289 -10.30 -15.84 -38.36
C SER A 289 -10.26 -14.41 -37.84
N TYR A 290 -10.39 -14.24 -36.51
CA TYR A 290 -10.23 -12.95 -35.87
C TYR A 290 -8.79 -12.81 -35.38
N SER A 291 -8.14 -11.68 -35.68
CA SER A 291 -6.84 -11.35 -35.12
C SER A 291 -7.03 -10.72 -33.75
N PHE A 292 -6.35 -11.27 -32.75
CA PHE A 292 -6.31 -10.73 -31.37
C PHE A 292 -5.03 -9.93 -31.13
N ALA A 293 -4.29 -9.59 -32.20
CA ALA A 293 -3.05 -8.80 -32.08
C ALA A 293 -3.34 -7.42 -31.43
N GLY A 294 -2.52 -7.02 -30.48
CA GLY A 294 -2.64 -5.74 -29.77
C GLY A 294 -3.63 -5.71 -28.60
N LEU A 295 -4.51 -6.72 -28.43
CA LEU A 295 -5.46 -6.73 -27.32
C LEU A 295 -4.75 -6.91 -25.96
N SER A 296 -3.72 -7.74 -25.92
CA SER A 296 -2.88 -7.92 -24.74
C SER A 296 -2.18 -6.64 -24.33
N ASP A 297 -1.72 -5.85 -25.30
CA ASP A 297 -1.01 -4.60 -25.05
C ASP A 297 -1.99 -3.54 -24.55
N LEU A 298 -3.17 -3.43 -25.15
CA LEU A 298 -4.22 -2.53 -24.70
C LEU A 298 -4.65 -2.82 -23.24
N LEU A 299 -4.84 -4.10 -22.90
CA LEU A 299 -5.13 -4.48 -21.51
C LEU A 299 -3.97 -4.17 -20.57
N GLY A 300 -2.72 -4.24 -21.05
CA GLY A 300 -1.53 -3.83 -20.33
C GLY A 300 -1.56 -2.33 -19.98
N GLU A 301 -1.81 -1.49 -20.95
CA GLU A 301 -1.93 -0.03 -20.77
C GLU A 301 -3.03 0.36 -19.75
N PHE A 302 -4.18 -0.30 -19.80
CA PHE A 302 -5.24 -0.06 -18.81
C PHE A 302 -4.82 -0.45 -17.39
N LYS A 303 -4.04 -1.54 -17.22
CA LYS A 303 -3.52 -1.93 -15.92
C LYS A 303 -2.53 -0.88 -15.39
N GLU A 304 -1.66 -0.38 -16.25
CA GLU A 304 -0.70 0.67 -15.89
C GLU A 304 -1.40 1.98 -15.50
N ASP A 305 -2.45 2.38 -16.25
CA ASP A 305 -3.26 3.57 -15.92
C ASP A 305 -3.99 3.42 -14.58
N ILE A 306 -4.56 2.24 -14.28
CA ILE A 306 -5.17 1.94 -12.98
C ILE A 306 -4.12 1.99 -11.87
N ALA A 307 -2.96 1.36 -12.05
CA ALA A 307 -1.87 1.33 -11.09
C ALA A 307 -1.37 2.75 -10.78
N GLY A 308 -1.15 3.58 -11.80
CA GLY A 308 -0.79 4.98 -11.67
C GLY A 308 -1.84 5.81 -10.95
N ALA A 309 -3.13 5.61 -11.25
CA ALA A 309 -4.23 6.33 -10.61
C ALA A 309 -4.35 6.04 -9.10
N VAL A 310 -4.03 4.80 -8.67
CA VAL A 310 -4.02 4.40 -7.25
C VAL A 310 -2.71 4.80 -6.55
N GLY A 311 -1.63 4.97 -7.31
CA GLY A 311 -0.28 5.17 -6.79
C GLY A 311 0.26 3.91 -6.09
N ILE A 312 0.03 2.75 -6.72
CA ILE A 312 0.56 1.45 -6.29
C ILE A 312 1.19 0.80 -7.54
N PRO A 313 2.46 0.38 -7.51
CA PRO A 313 3.12 -0.22 -8.66
C PRO A 313 2.36 -1.43 -9.21
N LEU A 314 2.48 -1.66 -10.50
CA LEU A 314 1.84 -2.78 -11.20
C LEU A 314 2.17 -4.13 -10.54
N VAL A 315 3.44 -4.32 -10.15
CA VAL A 315 3.92 -5.53 -9.45
C VAL A 315 3.15 -5.78 -8.17
N ARG A 316 2.87 -4.73 -7.39
CA ARG A 316 2.18 -4.85 -6.10
C ARG A 316 0.66 -4.96 -6.26
N LEU A 317 0.07 -4.18 -7.19
CA LEU A 317 -1.38 -4.14 -7.41
C LEU A 317 -1.89 -5.37 -8.16
N PHE A 318 -1.25 -5.71 -9.28
CA PHE A 318 -1.66 -6.81 -10.16
C PHE A 318 -0.86 -8.09 -9.96
N ARG A 319 0.19 -8.07 -9.12
CA ARG A 319 1.11 -9.20 -8.88
C ARG A 319 1.71 -9.74 -10.18
N GLN A 320 1.99 -8.85 -11.12
CA GLN A 320 2.59 -9.15 -12.42
C GLN A 320 3.87 -8.35 -12.58
N SER A 321 4.94 -9.01 -12.99
CA SER A 321 6.18 -8.32 -13.33
C SER A 321 5.98 -7.44 -14.56
N PRO A 322 6.62 -6.26 -14.63
CA PRO A 322 6.60 -5.42 -15.82
C PRO A 322 7.11 -6.19 -17.04
N LYS A 323 6.62 -5.83 -18.23
CA LYS A 323 7.17 -6.37 -19.47
C LYS A 323 8.58 -5.80 -19.68
N GLY A 324 9.56 -6.66 -19.95
CA GLY A 324 10.95 -6.26 -20.21
C GLY A 324 11.95 -6.80 -19.17
N PHE A 325 13.15 -6.23 -19.17
CA PHE A 325 14.25 -6.64 -18.28
C PHE A 325 14.18 -6.04 -16.86
N SER A 326 13.19 -5.20 -16.56
CA SER A 326 13.00 -4.62 -15.23
C SER A 326 12.36 -5.64 -14.29
N THR A 327 12.98 -5.88 -13.14
CA THR A 327 12.42 -6.72 -12.07
C THR A 327 11.27 -6.03 -11.32
N GLY A 328 11.11 -4.72 -11.50
CA GLY A 328 10.18 -3.90 -10.73
C GLY A 328 10.66 -3.56 -9.31
N ASP A 329 11.89 -3.95 -8.95
CA ASP A 329 12.42 -3.72 -7.61
C ASP A 329 12.60 -2.23 -7.30
N ALA A 330 13.05 -1.43 -8.28
CA ALA A 330 13.16 0.02 -8.13
C ALA A 330 11.78 0.68 -7.91
N ASP A 331 10.75 0.22 -8.61
CA ASP A 331 9.38 0.72 -8.44
C ASP A 331 8.82 0.37 -7.07
N LEU A 332 9.14 -0.84 -6.57
CA LEU A 332 8.77 -1.27 -5.24
C LEU A 332 9.51 -0.50 -4.15
N ALA A 333 10.81 -0.21 -4.35
CA ALA A 333 11.60 0.58 -3.41
C ALA A 333 11.02 1.99 -3.29
N ASN A 334 10.80 2.68 -4.41
CA ASN A 334 10.17 4.01 -4.43
C ASN A 334 8.78 4.00 -3.78
N TYR A 335 7.98 2.95 -4.04
CA TYR A 335 6.67 2.81 -3.42
C TYR A 335 6.75 2.64 -1.91
N TYR A 336 7.70 1.86 -1.40
CA TYR A 336 7.87 1.70 0.04
C TYR A 336 8.42 2.95 0.72
N ASP A 337 9.22 3.76 0.04
CA ASP A 337 9.63 5.10 0.52
C ASP A 337 8.42 6.04 0.64
N ASP A 338 7.53 6.03 -0.36
CA ASP A 338 6.26 6.76 -0.29
C ASP A 338 5.39 6.28 0.89
N VAL A 339 5.29 4.96 1.10
CA VAL A 339 4.55 4.37 2.23
C VAL A 339 5.19 4.79 3.55
N GLY A 340 6.52 4.78 3.66
CA GLY A 340 7.26 5.28 4.83
C GLY A 340 6.94 6.75 5.14
N THR A 341 6.92 7.59 4.12
CA THR A 341 6.50 9.00 4.26
C THR A 341 5.07 9.14 4.78
N LEU A 342 4.14 8.27 4.33
CA LEU A 342 2.77 8.25 4.83
C LEU A 342 2.69 7.76 6.28
N GLN A 343 3.48 6.76 6.67
CA GLN A 343 3.58 6.29 8.05
C GLN A 343 4.01 7.42 8.98
N GLU A 344 5.07 8.15 8.62
CA GLU A 344 5.59 9.27 9.41
C GLU A 344 4.59 10.41 9.53
N ARG A 345 3.96 10.79 8.45
CA ARG A 345 3.05 11.92 8.41
C ARG A 345 1.68 11.63 9.03
N ASP A 346 1.08 10.49 8.67
CA ASP A 346 -0.33 10.21 8.95
C ASP A 346 -0.50 9.26 10.15
N LEU A 347 0.46 8.33 10.44
CA LEU A 347 0.35 7.39 11.54
C LEU A 347 1.13 7.79 12.80
N ARG A 348 2.34 8.32 12.66
CA ARG A 348 3.22 8.64 13.82
C ARG A 348 2.51 9.42 14.95
N PRO A 349 1.77 10.52 14.67
CA PRO A 349 1.09 11.28 15.72
C PRO A 349 0.06 10.45 16.49
N HIS A 350 -0.66 9.58 15.77
CA HIS A 350 -1.70 8.74 16.35
C HIS A 350 -1.13 7.58 17.16
N ILE A 351 -0.07 6.94 16.65
CA ILE A 351 0.63 5.87 17.37
C ILE A 351 1.25 6.40 18.65
N ARG A 352 1.87 7.60 18.62
CA ARG A 352 2.39 8.25 19.84
C ARG A 352 1.28 8.48 20.86
N LEU A 353 0.12 8.96 20.43
CA LEU A 353 -1.05 9.13 21.30
C LEU A 353 -1.50 7.81 21.92
N LEU A 354 -1.54 6.74 21.13
CA LEU A 354 -1.91 5.42 21.62
C LEU A 354 -0.91 4.87 22.64
N PHE A 355 0.38 5.07 22.44
CA PHE A 355 1.39 4.70 23.41
C PHE A 355 1.27 5.50 24.73
N ASP A 356 0.94 6.80 24.67
CA ASP A 356 0.72 7.60 25.90
C ASP A 356 -0.53 7.11 26.65
N VAL A 357 -1.63 6.87 25.96
CA VAL A 357 -2.85 6.31 26.58
C VAL A 357 -2.57 4.93 27.18
N LEU A 358 -1.86 4.07 26.44
CA LEU A 358 -1.52 2.72 26.89
C LEU A 358 -0.57 2.74 28.09
N HIS A 359 0.48 3.58 28.06
CA HIS A 359 1.44 3.72 29.15
C HIS A 359 0.76 4.17 30.45
N ARG A 360 -0.14 5.15 30.36
CA ARG A 360 -0.94 5.60 31.50
C ARG A 360 -1.90 4.51 32.00
N SER A 361 -2.48 3.75 31.08
CA SER A 361 -3.38 2.66 31.45
C SER A 361 -2.65 1.50 32.12
N GLU A 362 -1.43 1.16 31.73
CA GLU A 362 -0.69 0.04 32.34
C GLU A 362 0.09 0.46 33.59
N PHE A 363 0.78 1.59 33.54
CA PHE A 363 1.68 2.00 34.63
C PHE A 363 1.11 3.11 35.53
N GLY A 364 0.11 3.87 35.06
CA GLY A 364 -0.45 5.03 35.79
C GLY A 364 0.40 6.27 35.68
N GLU A 365 1.40 6.28 34.83
CA GLU A 365 2.39 7.36 34.65
C GLU A 365 2.30 7.91 33.21
N PRO A 366 2.61 9.19 32.97
CA PRO A 366 2.71 9.74 31.64
C PRO A 366 3.84 9.05 30.86
N LEU A 367 3.71 9.05 29.53
CA LEU A 367 4.77 8.57 28.65
C LEU A 367 6.01 9.47 28.83
N PRO A 368 7.24 8.92 28.93
CA PRO A 368 8.46 9.71 29.02
C PRO A 368 8.57 10.73 27.87
N GLU A 369 9.14 11.91 28.14
CA GLU A 369 9.27 12.97 27.12
C GLU A 369 10.22 12.55 25.98
N ASP A 370 11.24 11.77 26.31
CA ASP A 370 12.25 11.20 25.41
C ASP A 370 11.76 9.96 24.66
N PHE A 371 10.47 9.58 24.81
CA PHE A 371 9.91 8.44 24.11
C PHE A 371 9.99 8.62 22.60
N THR A 372 10.70 7.72 21.97
CA THR A 372 10.86 7.63 20.51
C THR A 372 10.61 6.21 20.01
N PHE A 373 10.10 6.13 18.80
CA PHE A 373 9.92 4.88 18.10
C PHE A 373 10.16 5.10 16.59
N GLU A 374 10.49 4.04 15.89
CA GLU A 374 10.69 4.05 14.46
C GLU A 374 9.82 2.99 13.81
N PHE A 375 9.35 3.27 12.58
CA PHE A 375 8.69 2.25 11.77
C PHE A 375 9.72 1.25 11.27
N ASN A 376 9.41 -0.03 11.36
CA ASN A 376 10.28 -1.06 10.83
C ASN A 376 10.37 -0.96 9.30
N PRO A 377 11.57 -1.09 8.70
CA PRO A 377 11.77 -0.97 7.28
C PRO A 377 10.85 -1.90 6.48
N LEU A 378 10.15 -1.34 5.50
CA LEU A 378 9.22 -2.09 4.64
C LEU A 378 9.95 -2.84 3.53
N TRP A 379 11.01 -2.24 2.99
CA TRP A 379 11.85 -2.84 1.98
C TRP A 379 12.94 -3.68 2.66
N GLN A 380 13.06 -4.91 2.24
CA GLN A 380 14.18 -5.76 2.61
C GLN A 380 15.01 -5.99 1.34
N MET A 381 16.29 -5.66 1.42
CA MET A 381 17.23 -5.96 0.36
C MET A 381 17.22 -7.46 0.06
N SER A 382 17.51 -7.83 -1.19
CA SER A 382 17.75 -9.23 -1.52
C SER A 382 18.93 -9.78 -0.70
N ASP A 383 18.97 -11.07 -0.46
CA ASP A 383 20.08 -11.70 0.30
C ASP A 383 21.44 -11.43 -0.36
N THR A 384 21.48 -11.32 -1.69
CA THR A 384 22.67 -10.94 -2.46
C THR A 384 23.09 -9.50 -2.22
N ASP A 385 22.15 -8.56 -2.27
CA ASP A 385 22.43 -7.14 -2.01
C ASP A 385 22.85 -6.93 -0.56
N ARG A 386 22.15 -7.59 0.38
CA ARG A 386 22.47 -7.57 1.80
C ARG A 386 23.89 -8.08 2.06
N SER A 387 24.29 -9.19 1.44
CA SER A 387 25.64 -9.72 1.52
C SER A 387 26.68 -8.77 0.92
N THR A 388 26.35 -8.12 -0.19
CA THR A 388 27.21 -7.13 -0.84
C THR A 388 27.40 -5.88 0.04
N VAL A 389 26.33 -5.34 0.57
CA VAL A 389 26.37 -4.20 1.51
C VAL A 389 27.16 -4.58 2.76
N ALA A 390 26.90 -5.74 3.35
CA ALA A 390 27.62 -6.25 4.51
C ALA A 390 29.13 -6.34 4.27
N THR A 391 29.54 -6.90 3.12
CA THR A 391 30.94 -7.01 2.73
C THR A 391 31.58 -5.63 2.53
N ASN A 392 30.90 -4.74 1.82
CA ASN A 392 31.39 -3.39 1.57
C ASN A 392 31.51 -2.59 2.87
N THR A 393 30.51 -2.66 3.76
CA THR A 393 30.54 -1.96 5.06
C THR A 393 31.66 -2.49 5.94
N THR A 394 31.80 -3.81 6.06
CA THR A 394 32.86 -4.42 6.86
C THR A 394 34.25 -4.05 6.31
N THR A 395 34.41 -4.03 4.99
CA THR A 395 35.66 -3.62 4.34
C THR A 395 35.95 -2.13 4.58
N ALA A 396 34.94 -1.27 4.47
CA ALA A 396 35.08 0.17 4.72
C ALA A 396 35.46 0.46 6.19
N LEU A 397 34.79 -0.19 7.15
CA LEU A 397 35.12 -0.05 8.58
C LEU A 397 36.54 -0.59 8.89
N ALA A 398 36.91 -1.74 8.34
CA ALA A 398 38.25 -2.26 8.49
C ALA A 398 39.33 -1.32 7.90
N THR A 399 39.02 -0.68 6.78
CA THR A 399 39.91 0.32 6.16
C THR A 399 39.98 1.60 7.01
N ALA A 400 38.85 2.06 7.58
CA ALA A 400 38.82 3.24 8.45
C ALA A 400 39.61 3.01 9.75
N VAL A 401 39.54 1.81 10.33
CA VAL A 401 40.37 1.46 11.49
C VAL A 401 41.85 1.43 11.14
N ARG A 402 42.21 0.83 9.98
CA ARG A 402 43.60 0.65 9.59
C ARG A 402 44.27 1.95 9.11
N ASP A 403 43.58 2.72 8.28
CA ASP A 403 44.18 3.82 7.49
C ASP A 403 43.80 5.21 8.04
N LEU A 404 42.66 5.36 8.71
CA LEU A 404 42.18 6.63 9.24
C LEU A 404 42.32 6.76 10.76
N GLY A 405 42.76 5.70 11.47
CA GLY A 405 42.92 5.72 12.92
C GLY A 405 41.59 5.73 13.69
N MET A 406 40.50 5.23 13.07
CA MET A 406 39.24 5.03 13.76
C MET A 406 39.40 3.99 14.89
N SER A 407 38.87 4.26 16.08
CA SER A 407 38.98 3.28 17.17
C SER A 407 38.16 2.02 16.85
N PRO A 408 38.65 0.83 17.17
CA PRO A 408 37.92 -0.43 16.97
C PRO A 408 36.56 -0.45 17.68
N ALA A 409 36.45 0.20 18.83
CA ALA A 409 35.21 0.34 19.57
C ALA A 409 34.14 1.13 18.77
N ALA A 410 34.53 2.21 18.10
CA ALA A 410 33.64 2.97 17.24
C ALA A 410 33.19 2.13 16.04
N ALA A 411 34.14 1.41 15.39
CA ALA A 411 33.81 0.53 14.27
C ALA A 411 32.85 -0.62 14.65
N LEU A 412 33.00 -1.17 15.88
CA LEU A 412 32.06 -2.19 16.38
C LEU A 412 30.69 -1.59 16.71
N THR A 413 30.64 -0.35 17.20
CA THR A 413 29.38 0.36 17.44
C THR A 413 28.64 0.58 16.12
N ASP A 414 29.32 1.13 15.11
CA ASP A 414 28.75 1.36 13.78
C ASP A 414 28.28 0.05 13.14
N LEU A 415 29.07 -1.04 13.28
CA LEU A 415 28.69 -2.34 12.76
C LEU A 415 27.44 -2.90 13.46
N ARG A 416 27.31 -2.70 14.75
CA ARG A 416 26.12 -3.09 15.53
C ARG A 416 24.89 -2.26 15.13
N GLU A 417 25.03 -0.96 14.93
CA GLU A 417 23.95 -0.10 14.47
C GLU A 417 23.45 -0.50 13.07
N LEU A 418 24.34 -0.95 12.21
CA LEU A 418 24.02 -1.42 10.88
C LEU A 418 23.60 -2.90 10.81
N ALA A 419 23.50 -3.59 11.95
CA ALA A 419 23.18 -5.02 12.01
C ALA A 419 21.82 -5.35 11.38
N ASP A 420 20.83 -4.48 11.55
CA ASP A 420 19.49 -4.65 10.97
C ASP A 420 19.51 -4.60 9.42
N VAL A 421 20.44 -3.82 8.84
CA VAL A 421 20.58 -3.67 7.40
C VAL A 421 21.49 -4.77 6.83
N THR A 422 22.63 -4.99 7.48
CA THR A 422 23.69 -5.90 6.98
C THR A 422 23.46 -7.35 7.37
N GLY A 423 22.76 -7.60 8.46
CA GLY A 423 22.64 -8.93 9.08
C GLY A 423 23.88 -9.39 9.83
N ILE A 424 24.92 -8.53 9.97
CA ILE A 424 26.19 -8.81 10.63
C ILE A 424 26.34 -7.85 11.82
N GLY A 425 26.82 -8.36 12.95
CA GLY A 425 27.10 -7.55 14.14
C GLY A 425 26.00 -7.55 15.21
N ALA A 426 24.87 -8.23 14.98
CA ALA A 426 23.79 -8.33 15.98
C ALA A 426 24.20 -9.02 17.29
N SER A 427 25.28 -9.81 17.28
CA SER A 427 25.83 -10.49 18.45
C SER A 427 26.88 -9.68 19.23
N ILE A 428 27.20 -8.46 18.78
CA ILE A 428 28.18 -7.60 19.43
C ILE A 428 27.58 -7.07 20.73
N THR A 429 28.21 -7.38 21.85
CA THR A 429 27.80 -6.95 23.19
C THR A 429 28.49 -5.65 23.59
N ASP A 430 27.93 -4.95 24.60
CA ASP A 430 28.59 -3.78 25.19
C ASP A 430 29.95 -4.13 25.82
N GLU A 431 30.13 -5.36 26.30
CA GLU A 431 31.39 -5.85 26.82
C GLU A 431 32.44 -5.95 25.71
N ASP A 432 32.08 -6.39 24.50
CA ASP A 432 32.99 -6.47 23.35
C ASP A 432 33.49 -5.08 22.95
N ILE A 433 32.57 -4.09 22.94
CA ILE A 433 32.89 -2.70 22.61
C ILE A 433 33.82 -2.08 23.68
N GLN A 434 33.54 -2.33 24.96
CA GLN A 434 34.37 -1.84 26.05
C GLN A 434 35.75 -2.48 26.06
N ASN A 435 35.84 -3.78 25.80
CA ASN A 435 37.11 -4.49 25.72
C ASN A 435 37.95 -3.97 24.55
N ALA A 436 37.35 -3.78 23.37
CA ALA A 436 38.03 -3.18 22.22
C ALA A 436 38.52 -1.75 22.49
N ALA A 437 37.75 -0.96 23.28
CA ALA A 437 38.16 0.38 23.68
C ALA A 437 39.35 0.37 24.67
N LYS A 438 39.43 -0.62 25.58
CA LYS A 438 40.54 -0.77 26.53
C LYS A 438 41.82 -1.23 25.82
N GLU A 439 41.71 -2.27 24.97
CA GLU A 439 42.86 -2.76 24.22
C GLU A 439 43.48 -1.68 23.30
N TRP A 440 42.62 -0.85 22.68
CA TRP A 440 43.10 0.26 21.86
C TRP A 440 43.87 1.32 22.67
N LYS A 441 43.37 1.69 23.87
CA LYS A 441 44.05 2.64 24.76
C LYS A 441 45.39 2.07 25.29
N GLU A 442 45.41 0.80 25.64
CA GLU A 442 46.63 0.13 26.09
C GLU A 442 47.72 0.10 24.97
N ALA A 443 47.32 -0.17 23.75
CA ALA A 443 48.19 -0.15 22.57
C ALA A 443 48.73 1.26 22.24
N GLU A 444 47.95 2.31 22.55
CA GLU A 444 48.34 3.73 22.33
C GLU A 444 49.34 4.19 23.41
N PHE A 445 49.27 3.66 24.66
CA PHE A 445 50.19 3.91 25.73
C PHE A 445 51.53 3.15 25.64
N GLU A 446 51.61 2.05 24.90
CA GLU A 446 52.85 1.27 24.66
C GLU A 446 53.75 1.87 23.56
N THR A 447 53.28 2.85 22.79
CA THR A 447 54.12 3.63 21.89
C THR A 447 54.91 4.66 22.72
N GLU A 448 56.20 4.33 23.01
CA GLU A 448 57.12 5.23 23.70
C GLU A 448 57.12 6.64 23.09
N PRO A 449 57.15 7.70 23.92
CA PRO A 449 57.31 9.06 23.44
C PRO A 449 58.67 9.19 22.73
N PRO A 450 58.79 9.96 21.63
CA PRO A 450 60.07 10.16 20.95
C PRO A 450 61.07 10.76 21.95
N PRO A 451 62.36 10.28 21.93
CA PRO A 451 63.37 10.78 22.87
C PRO A 451 63.54 12.29 22.74
N PRO A 452 63.75 12.99 23.87
CA PRO A 452 63.89 14.44 23.88
C PRO A 452 65.05 14.87 22.95
N VAL A 453 64.77 15.77 22.04
CA VAL A 453 65.74 16.38 21.16
C VAL A 453 66.78 17.13 22.01
N GLY A 454 68.00 16.53 22.23
CA GLY A 454 69.03 17.24 22.94
C GLY A 454 70.05 16.42 23.76
N ALA A 455 70.25 15.11 23.56
CA ALA A 455 71.36 14.41 24.15
C ALA A 455 72.43 13.97 23.14
N PRO A 456 73.72 14.07 23.40
CA PRO A 456 74.78 13.85 22.41
C PRO A 456 74.92 12.37 22.05
N VAL A 457 75.16 12.16 20.76
CA VAL A 457 75.36 10.88 20.11
C VAL A 457 76.56 10.13 20.76
N SER A 458 76.26 8.95 21.34
CA SER A 458 77.31 7.95 21.55
C SER A 458 77.03 6.80 20.57
N GLU A 459 77.99 6.66 19.65
CA GLU A 459 77.99 5.53 18.69
C GLU A 459 78.16 4.18 19.42
N LYS A 460 77.26 3.24 19.05
CA LYS A 460 77.56 1.83 18.71
C LYS A 460 76.33 0.92 18.74
N PRO A 461 76.31 -0.27 18.14
CA PRO A 461 76.14 -0.56 16.75
C PRO A 461 74.92 -1.44 16.49
N THR A 462 74.42 -1.36 15.26
CA THR A 462 73.67 -2.39 14.49
C THR A 462 72.98 -3.49 15.27
N GLY A 463 71.69 -3.36 15.39
CA GLY A 463 70.73 -4.45 15.65
C GLY A 463 69.43 -4.04 15.01
N ASP A 464 69.18 -4.64 13.88
CA ASP A 464 67.94 -4.51 13.11
C ASP A 464 66.76 -5.07 13.90
N SER A 465 65.95 -4.19 14.50
CA SER A 465 64.66 -4.58 15.08
C SER A 465 63.57 -3.65 14.58
N ARG A 466 63.09 -4.01 13.39
CA ARG A 466 61.78 -3.53 12.96
C ARG A 466 60.73 -4.07 13.90
N PRO A 467 59.76 -3.25 14.36
CA PRO A 467 58.67 -3.77 15.16
C PRO A 467 57.89 -4.79 14.34
N ASP A 468 57.64 -5.91 14.97
CA ASP A 468 56.95 -7.07 14.39
C ASP A 468 55.52 -6.66 14.00
N LYS A 469 55.21 -6.83 12.73
CA LYS A 469 53.86 -6.60 12.18
C LYS A 469 52.83 -7.65 12.64
N SER A 470 53.19 -8.55 13.57
CA SER A 470 52.39 -9.68 13.98
C SER A 470 51.10 -9.28 14.71
N ASP A 471 51.13 -8.23 15.53
CA ASP A 471 49.95 -7.83 16.34
C ASP A 471 48.91 -7.05 15.53
N ARG A 472 49.32 -6.22 14.56
CA ARG A 472 48.38 -5.62 13.61
C ARG A 472 47.66 -6.66 12.74
N ASN A 473 48.32 -7.74 12.38
CA ASN A 473 47.74 -8.82 11.60
C ASN A 473 46.78 -9.70 12.41
N ARG A 474 46.85 -9.71 13.74
CA ARG A 474 45.95 -10.47 14.60
C ARG A 474 44.56 -9.87 14.65
N PHE A 475 44.47 -8.52 14.64
CA PHE A 475 43.20 -7.80 14.59
C PHE A 475 42.53 -7.92 13.22
N ILE A 476 43.31 -7.86 12.12
CA ILE A 476 42.79 -8.05 10.74
C ILE A 476 42.27 -9.49 10.53
N ARG A 477 42.91 -10.50 11.14
CA ARG A 477 42.44 -11.89 11.08
C ARG A 477 41.10 -12.10 11.76
N TRP A 478 40.78 -11.32 12.81
CA TRP A 478 39.49 -11.40 13.49
C TRP A 478 38.36 -10.84 12.60
N PHE A 479 38.64 -9.75 11.88
CA PHE A 479 37.68 -9.11 10.98
C PHE A 479 37.48 -9.87 9.64
N THR A 480 38.49 -10.56 9.13
CA THR A 480 38.42 -11.18 7.80
C THR A 480 38.15 -12.68 7.84
N GLY A 481 38.04 -13.31 9.02
CA GLY A 481 37.74 -14.73 9.15
C GLY A 481 38.79 -15.67 8.54
N LYS A 482 40.00 -15.20 8.16
CA LYS A 482 41.07 -16.05 7.68
C LYS A 482 41.91 -16.61 8.86
N ARG A 483 41.74 -17.91 9.10
CA ARG A 483 42.61 -18.70 9.97
C ARG A 483 44.01 -18.82 9.37
#